data_b726f67a7f94a14cad53adbb5622e80b
#
_entry.id   b726f67a7f94a14cad53adbb5622e80b
#
_cell.length_a   1.000
_cell.length_b   1.000
_cell.length_c   1.000
_cell.angle_alpha   90.00
_cell.angle_beta   90.00
_cell.angle_gamma   90.00
#
_symmetry.space_group_name_H-M   'P 1'
#
loop_
_entity.id
_entity.type
_entity.pdbx_description
1 polymer ?
#
loop_
_entity_poly.entity_id
_entity_poly.type
_entity_poly.pdbx_seq_one_letter_code
_entity_poly.pdbx_strand_id
1 'polypeptide(L)'
;MSQYSSSYNYDSLDDTFNAVNRKGKMQKRYLSPEYLAAAQEYRDMRTELNKILRKKKAERTEAETNKVDQLKQLMKDNAQQQKILLQEHLSKVSSKILSSSFRFNLTPDASKDPQKPLYSIGATAEEFFTMQVLCRNVKKLFKISMSSRHEILSQLKILLREDKCRFYIIRTDVCHCFESIPHDKLFEYLEGNNLLDVKSKSLLRGLIRNEFETKNLRPLVSISQTGIPRGCAISSLLSEFYLSKIDEVLRCTLPGIVFLARYVDDIIIVVHPDLDDEHQWSLNDYVKALTDTYIRHGLTIHTPTDGTNKCYIYDSKDTKNLKFDLLGYTIQSIKGDNDKQGFFSLSKNKKQKIQNRITKTFQRFDSLLNTMSYDIAAHYLFDALHVLTCNINLYNAKRGVKVGVFYSNQLLDNIKDLEGLDKYLQYRCSQISLGGKAGVAPDKQPQIEANLKKQLKQVSFVKGFATPHKRYKVKKNRLQMIKQSWV
;
A
#
# COMPACT_ATOMS: atom_id res chain seq x y z
N MET A 1 -1.61 -42.32 -12.81
CA MET A 1 -1.37 -41.31 -11.76
C MET A 1 -1.31 -39.96 -12.42
N SER A 2 -2.31 -39.13 -12.25
CA SER A 2 -2.49 -37.88 -12.99
C SER A 2 -1.38 -36.87 -12.63
N GLN A 3 -0.76 -36.37 -13.67
CA GLN A 3 0.15 -35.22 -13.64
C GLN A 3 -0.59 -33.92 -13.25
N TYR A 4 -1.12 -33.83 -12.03
CA TYR A 4 -1.38 -32.53 -11.45
C TYR A 4 -0.01 -31.97 -11.02
N SER A 5 0.63 -31.22 -11.92
CA SER A 5 1.84 -30.50 -11.57
C SER A 5 1.53 -29.64 -10.35
N SER A 6 2.21 -29.91 -9.24
CA SER A 6 2.04 -29.13 -8.02
C SER A 6 2.21 -27.65 -8.33
N SER A 7 1.31 -26.80 -7.79
CA SER A 7 1.41 -25.35 -7.91
C SER A 7 2.77 -24.77 -7.41
N TYR A 8 3.58 -25.58 -6.77
CA TYR A 8 4.87 -25.19 -6.17
C TYR A 8 6.05 -25.90 -6.83
N ASN A 9 5.91 -26.33 -8.10
CA ASN A 9 7.00 -26.88 -8.90
C ASN A 9 8.00 -25.79 -9.33
N TYR A 10 9.12 -26.22 -9.92
CA TYR A 10 10.15 -25.32 -10.44
C TYR A 10 9.58 -24.22 -11.35
N ASP A 11 8.78 -24.58 -12.35
CA ASP A 11 8.26 -23.63 -13.34
C ASP A 11 7.45 -22.50 -12.68
N SER A 12 6.64 -22.86 -11.71
CA SER A 12 5.83 -21.89 -10.93
C SER A 12 6.69 -20.96 -10.09
N LEU A 13 7.80 -21.47 -9.54
CA LEU A 13 8.76 -20.67 -8.78
C LEU A 13 9.59 -19.76 -9.70
N ASP A 14 9.99 -20.24 -10.88
CA ASP A 14 10.71 -19.44 -11.89
C ASP A 14 9.84 -18.30 -12.42
N ASP A 15 8.57 -18.56 -12.76
CA ASP A 15 7.61 -17.53 -13.10
C ASP A 15 7.49 -16.47 -12.01
N THR A 16 7.47 -16.92 -10.76
CA THR A 16 7.37 -16.04 -9.58
C THR A 16 8.64 -15.22 -9.44
N PHE A 17 9.81 -15.83 -9.55
CA PHE A 17 11.10 -15.14 -9.56
C PHE A 17 11.12 -14.05 -10.64
N ASN A 18 10.78 -14.42 -11.88
CA ASN A 18 10.76 -13.50 -13.00
C ASN A 18 9.79 -12.33 -12.80
N ALA A 19 8.60 -12.59 -12.26
CA ALA A 19 7.59 -11.55 -11.97
C ALA A 19 8.04 -10.58 -10.87
N VAL A 20 8.69 -11.08 -9.82
CA VAL A 20 9.19 -10.28 -8.70
C VAL A 20 10.46 -9.51 -9.09
N ASN A 21 11.38 -10.18 -9.81
CA ASN A 21 12.63 -9.58 -10.26
C ASN A 21 12.40 -8.43 -11.24
N ARG A 22 11.48 -8.60 -12.21
CA ARG A 22 11.05 -7.51 -13.11
C ARG A 22 10.54 -6.27 -12.39
N LYS A 23 9.96 -6.45 -11.19
CA LYS A 23 9.49 -5.35 -10.33
C LYS A 23 10.62 -4.76 -9.45
N GLY A 24 11.84 -5.28 -9.53
CA GLY A 24 12.96 -4.88 -8.68
C GLY A 24 12.74 -5.16 -7.18
N LYS A 25 11.88 -6.14 -6.86
CA LYS A 25 11.52 -6.49 -5.48
C LYS A 25 12.21 -7.74 -4.96
N MET A 26 12.96 -8.47 -5.83
CA MET A 26 13.71 -9.65 -5.42
C MET A 26 14.82 -9.26 -4.45
N GLN A 27 14.85 -9.89 -3.29
CA GLN A 27 15.86 -9.66 -2.27
C GLN A 27 16.97 -10.70 -2.39
N LYS A 28 18.22 -10.26 -2.19
CA LYS A 28 19.41 -11.13 -2.32
C LYS A 28 19.34 -12.34 -1.37
N ARG A 29 18.78 -12.19 -0.17
CA ARG A 29 18.69 -13.27 0.84
C ARG A 29 17.85 -14.48 0.41
N TYR A 30 17.07 -14.38 -0.66
CA TYR A 30 16.25 -15.46 -1.20
C TYR A 30 16.89 -16.20 -2.35
N LEU A 31 18.15 -15.90 -2.67
CA LEU A 31 18.91 -16.46 -3.78
C LEU A 31 20.18 -17.11 -3.27
N SER A 32 20.67 -18.12 -4.00
CA SER A 32 21.90 -18.80 -3.60
C SER A 32 23.13 -17.88 -3.73
N PRO A 33 24.15 -18.08 -2.91
CA PRO A 33 25.42 -17.34 -3.00
C PRO A 33 26.07 -17.43 -4.37
N GLU A 34 26.03 -18.61 -5.00
CA GLU A 34 26.62 -18.91 -6.30
C GLU A 34 25.93 -18.10 -7.41
N TYR A 35 24.58 -18.08 -7.39
CA TYR A 35 23.81 -17.22 -8.31
C TYR A 35 24.14 -15.74 -8.11
N LEU A 36 24.25 -15.29 -6.87
CA LEU A 36 24.57 -13.89 -6.57
C LEU A 36 25.97 -13.50 -7.02
N ALA A 37 26.95 -14.41 -6.91
CA ALA A 37 28.31 -14.21 -7.40
C ALA A 37 28.31 -14.08 -8.93
N ALA A 38 27.73 -15.02 -9.65
CA ALA A 38 27.61 -14.96 -11.11
C ALA A 38 26.85 -13.70 -11.58
N ALA A 39 25.80 -13.30 -10.86
CA ALA A 39 25.08 -12.08 -11.19
C ALA A 39 25.89 -10.80 -10.89
N GLN A 40 26.85 -10.84 -9.97
CA GLN A 40 27.78 -9.73 -9.74
C GLN A 40 28.81 -9.64 -10.85
N GLU A 41 29.44 -10.76 -11.22
CA GLU A 41 30.39 -10.83 -12.35
C GLU A 41 29.78 -10.30 -13.65
N TYR A 42 28.53 -10.67 -13.94
CA TYR A 42 27.79 -10.14 -15.10
C TYR A 42 27.69 -8.61 -15.05
N ARG A 43 27.40 -8.04 -13.87
CA ARG A 43 27.31 -6.58 -13.70
C ARG A 43 28.65 -5.89 -13.91
N ASP A 44 29.73 -6.51 -13.45
CA ASP A 44 31.08 -5.97 -13.57
C ASP A 44 31.53 -5.99 -15.03
N MET A 45 31.35 -7.11 -15.73
CA MET A 45 31.57 -7.22 -17.18
C MET A 45 30.73 -6.19 -17.96
N ARG A 46 29.44 -6.02 -17.61
CA ARG A 46 28.56 -5.03 -18.25
C ARG A 46 29.03 -3.59 -17.99
N THR A 47 29.57 -3.33 -16.82
CA THR A 47 30.09 -1.99 -16.47
C THR A 47 31.36 -1.70 -17.28
N GLU A 48 32.23 -2.67 -17.44
CA GLU A 48 33.44 -2.59 -18.24
C GLU A 48 33.08 -2.41 -19.73
N LEU A 49 32.19 -3.23 -20.25
CA LEU A 49 31.68 -3.12 -21.61
C LEU A 49 31.10 -1.72 -21.89
N ASN A 50 30.28 -1.19 -20.99
CA ASN A 50 29.70 0.14 -21.13
C ASN A 50 30.76 1.26 -21.12
N LYS A 51 31.86 1.10 -20.39
CA LYS A 51 32.98 2.07 -20.41
C LYS A 51 33.61 2.15 -21.81
N ILE A 52 33.83 1.00 -22.45
CA ILE A 52 34.40 0.95 -23.80
C ILE A 52 33.41 1.45 -24.85
N LEU A 53 32.12 1.09 -24.71
CA LEU A 53 31.05 1.50 -25.63
C LEU A 53 30.72 3.01 -25.60
N ARG A 54 31.16 3.76 -24.58
CA ARG A 54 31.03 5.23 -24.57
C ARG A 54 31.88 5.92 -25.63
N LYS A 55 33.01 5.28 -26.06
CA LYS A 55 33.79 5.75 -27.21
C LYS A 55 33.06 5.41 -28.51
N LYS A 56 33.07 6.33 -29.48
CA LYS A 56 32.52 6.05 -30.82
C LYS A 56 33.28 4.87 -31.45
N LYS A 57 32.63 4.09 -32.32
CA LYS A 57 33.20 2.88 -32.89
C LYS A 57 34.54 3.15 -33.63
N ALA A 58 34.63 4.31 -34.34
CA ALA A 58 35.83 4.74 -35.04
C ALA A 58 36.99 5.19 -34.14
N GLU A 59 36.73 5.48 -32.87
CA GLU A 59 37.72 5.95 -31.89
C GLU A 59 38.25 4.81 -31.00
N ARG A 60 37.76 3.58 -31.20
CA ARG A 60 38.20 2.38 -30.46
C ARG A 60 39.41 1.77 -31.10
N THR A 61 40.36 1.39 -30.27
CA THR A 61 41.53 0.60 -30.72
C THR A 61 41.09 -0.83 -31.10
N GLU A 62 41.91 -1.52 -31.88
CA GLU A 62 41.68 -2.92 -32.24
C GLU A 62 41.57 -3.80 -30.96
N ALA A 63 42.45 -3.58 -29.98
CA ALA A 63 42.40 -4.26 -28.71
C ALA A 63 41.07 -4.01 -27.95
N GLU A 64 40.55 -2.77 -27.97
CA GLU A 64 39.25 -2.44 -27.37
C GLU A 64 38.09 -3.12 -28.11
N THR A 65 38.17 -3.24 -29.44
CA THR A 65 37.17 -3.90 -30.25
C THR A 65 37.14 -5.41 -29.96
N ASN A 66 38.31 -6.07 -29.93
CA ASN A 66 38.42 -7.46 -29.55
C ASN A 66 37.93 -7.74 -28.13
N LYS A 67 38.22 -6.81 -27.18
CA LYS A 67 37.72 -6.89 -25.80
C LYS A 67 36.20 -6.78 -25.71
N VAL A 68 35.55 -5.98 -26.54
CA VAL A 68 34.09 -5.87 -26.62
C VAL A 68 33.49 -7.22 -27.00
N ASP A 69 34.03 -7.92 -27.95
CA ASP A 69 33.49 -9.20 -28.42
C ASP A 69 33.77 -10.34 -27.41
N GLN A 70 34.93 -10.33 -26.78
CA GLN A 70 35.22 -11.24 -25.66
C GLN A 70 34.25 -11.04 -24.49
N LEU A 71 34.03 -9.77 -24.06
CA LEU A 71 33.10 -9.48 -22.98
C LEU A 71 31.67 -9.88 -23.31
N LYS A 72 31.20 -9.69 -24.55
CA LYS A 72 29.88 -10.16 -24.99
C LYS A 72 29.74 -11.69 -24.90
N GLN A 73 30.79 -12.44 -25.33
CA GLN A 73 30.75 -13.89 -25.22
C GLN A 73 30.75 -14.35 -23.76
N LEU A 74 31.64 -13.82 -22.91
CA LEU A 74 31.67 -14.12 -21.48
C LEU A 74 30.35 -13.78 -20.79
N MET A 75 29.70 -12.68 -21.15
CA MET A 75 28.38 -12.30 -20.61
C MET A 75 27.30 -13.29 -21.05
N LYS A 76 27.39 -13.86 -22.29
CA LYS A 76 26.44 -14.87 -22.75
C LYS A 76 26.60 -16.16 -21.96
N ASP A 77 27.84 -16.60 -21.77
CA ASP A 77 28.16 -17.83 -21.04
C ASP A 77 27.77 -17.69 -19.55
N ASN A 78 28.10 -16.57 -18.94
CA ASN A 78 27.67 -16.25 -17.56
C ASN A 78 26.15 -16.21 -17.44
N ALA A 79 25.41 -15.64 -18.40
CA ALA A 79 23.95 -15.63 -18.38
C ALA A 79 23.36 -17.05 -18.46
N GLN A 80 23.99 -17.97 -19.19
CA GLN A 80 23.59 -19.38 -19.21
C GLN A 80 23.88 -20.07 -17.88
N GLN A 81 25.03 -19.80 -17.28
CA GLN A 81 25.39 -20.31 -15.96
C GLN A 81 24.43 -19.82 -14.89
N GLN A 82 24.04 -18.52 -14.90
CA GLN A 82 23.03 -17.98 -14.00
C GLN A 82 21.70 -18.75 -14.10
N LYS A 83 21.27 -19.14 -15.30
CA LYS A 83 20.03 -19.92 -15.46
C LYS A 83 20.16 -21.29 -14.79
N ILE A 84 21.27 -21.98 -14.97
CA ILE A 84 21.50 -23.29 -14.35
C ILE A 84 21.51 -23.18 -12.83
N LEU A 85 22.27 -22.24 -12.28
CA LEU A 85 22.34 -22.01 -10.82
C LEU A 85 20.98 -21.63 -10.22
N LEU A 86 20.20 -20.82 -10.94
CA LEU A 86 18.85 -20.46 -10.53
C LEU A 86 17.92 -21.67 -10.54
N GLN A 87 17.99 -22.50 -11.59
CA GLN A 87 17.21 -23.73 -11.71
C GLN A 87 17.50 -24.71 -10.58
N GLU A 88 18.76 -24.94 -10.27
CA GLU A 88 19.17 -25.81 -9.15
C GLU A 88 18.67 -25.27 -7.82
N HIS A 89 18.82 -23.96 -7.59
CA HIS A 89 18.34 -23.32 -6.37
C HIS A 89 16.82 -23.45 -6.22
N LEU A 90 16.06 -23.08 -7.24
CA LEU A 90 14.59 -23.12 -7.20
C LEU A 90 14.06 -24.56 -7.11
N SER A 91 14.74 -25.54 -7.70
CA SER A 91 14.40 -26.97 -7.56
C SER A 91 14.58 -27.46 -6.12
N LYS A 92 15.67 -27.04 -5.44
CA LYS A 92 15.89 -27.34 -4.02
C LYS A 92 14.81 -26.68 -3.15
N VAL A 93 14.47 -25.40 -3.43
CA VAL A 93 13.40 -24.69 -2.75
C VAL A 93 12.05 -25.38 -2.96
N SER A 94 11.71 -25.78 -4.19
CA SER A 94 10.50 -26.53 -4.52
C SER A 94 10.39 -27.83 -3.71
N SER A 95 11.45 -28.64 -3.70
CA SER A 95 11.47 -29.91 -2.96
C SER A 95 11.19 -29.72 -1.46
N LYS A 96 11.76 -28.68 -0.85
CA LYS A 96 11.50 -28.36 0.54
C LYS A 96 10.05 -27.89 0.77
N ILE A 97 9.48 -27.06 -0.10
CA ILE A 97 8.08 -26.61 -0.01
C ILE A 97 7.13 -27.81 -0.10
N LEU A 98 7.42 -28.77 -0.98
CA LEU A 98 6.59 -29.94 -1.19
C LEU A 98 6.69 -30.96 -0.07
N SER A 99 7.70 -30.89 0.78
CA SER A 99 7.83 -31.79 1.94
C SER A 99 6.61 -31.67 2.86
N SER A 100 6.30 -32.77 3.56
CA SER A 100 5.21 -32.81 4.54
C SER A 100 5.51 -31.96 5.80
N SER A 101 6.79 -31.69 6.05
CA SER A 101 7.26 -30.93 7.21
C SER A 101 7.20 -29.42 7.01
N PHE A 102 7.08 -28.93 5.76
CA PHE A 102 7.09 -27.49 5.50
C PHE A 102 5.87 -26.79 6.12
N ARG A 103 6.13 -25.77 6.93
CA ARG A 103 5.15 -24.87 7.55
C ARG A 103 5.65 -23.43 7.44
N PHE A 104 4.72 -22.47 7.46
CA PHE A 104 5.07 -21.05 7.63
C PHE A 104 5.45 -20.78 9.08
N ASN A 105 6.47 -19.97 9.28
CA ASN A 105 6.81 -19.44 10.59
C ASN A 105 6.32 -17.99 10.69
N LEU A 106 5.34 -17.76 11.56
CA LEU A 106 4.79 -16.43 11.86
C LEU A 106 5.61 -15.78 12.96
N THR A 107 6.29 -14.69 12.64
CA THR A 107 7.04 -13.90 13.62
C THR A 107 6.27 -12.63 13.97
N PRO A 108 5.85 -12.42 15.23
CA PRO A 108 5.20 -11.18 15.64
C PRO A 108 6.20 -10.02 15.63
N ASP A 109 5.76 -8.84 15.17
CA ASP A 109 6.53 -7.60 15.23
C ASP A 109 6.33 -6.96 16.61
N ALA A 110 7.30 -7.16 17.50
CA ALA A 110 7.27 -6.64 18.86
C ALA A 110 7.30 -5.09 18.95
N SER A 111 7.63 -4.39 17.85
CA SER A 111 7.64 -2.91 17.80
C SER A 111 6.26 -2.30 17.61
N LYS A 112 5.21 -3.10 17.45
CA LYS A 112 3.84 -2.68 17.18
C LYS A 112 2.93 -2.88 18.38
N ASP A 113 1.72 -2.28 18.27
CA ASP A 113 0.68 -2.36 19.29
C ASP A 113 0.41 -3.83 19.69
N PRO A 114 0.62 -4.22 20.96
CA PRO A 114 0.36 -5.59 21.42
C PRO A 114 -1.09 -6.03 21.27
N GLN A 115 -2.05 -5.07 21.26
CA GLN A 115 -3.48 -5.37 21.06
C GLN A 115 -3.82 -5.66 19.60
N LYS A 116 -2.95 -5.23 18.65
CA LYS A 116 -3.12 -5.44 17.21
C LYS A 116 -1.82 -5.94 16.60
N PRO A 117 -1.38 -7.14 16.92
CA PRO A 117 -0.09 -7.66 16.49
C PRO A 117 0.01 -7.73 14.98
N LEU A 118 1.17 -7.32 14.45
CA LEU A 118 1.53 -7.53 13.07
C LEU A 118 2.46 -8.73 12.98
N TYR A 119 2.26 -9.55 11.97
CA TYR A 119 3.07 -10.73 11.73
C TYR A 119 3.90 -10.56 10.45
N SER A 120 5.11 -11.06 10.47
CA SER A 120 5.95 -11.18 9.30
C SER A 120 6.16 -12.65 8.93
N ILE A 121 6.21 -12.91 7.62
CA ILE A 121 6.54 -14.19 7.01
C ILE A 121 7.53 -13.92 5.88
N GLY A 122 8.34 -14.93 5.57
CA GLY A 122 9.26 -14.87 4.46
C GLY A 122 10.68 -14.54 4.92
N ALA A 123 11.09 -15.10 6.05
CA ALA A 123 12.49 -15.09 6.48
C ALA A 123 13.34 -15.94 5.53
N THR A 124 12.82 -17.06 5.04
CA THR A 124 13.48 -18.00 4.14
C THR A 124 13.01 -17.87 2.68
N ALA A 125 13.77 -18.44 1.75
CA ALA A 125 13.38 -18.50 0.34
C ALA A 125 12.10 -19.32 0.15
N GLU A 126 11.99 -20.43 0.86
CA GLU A 126 10.84 -21.32 0.82
C GLU A 126 9.55 -20.59 1.21
N GLU A 127 9.56 -19.87 2.33
CA GLU A 127 8.40 -19.08 2.79
C GLU A 127 8.07 -17.95 1.81
N PHE A 128 9.09 -17.26 1.31
CA PHE A 128 8.89 -16.15 0.38
C PHE A 128 8.23 -16.63 -0.92
N PHE A 129 8.80 -17.65 -1.58
CA PHE A 129 8.26 -18.17 -2.84
C PHE A 129 6.89 -18.79 -2.63
N THR A 130 6.69 -19.57 -1.57
CA THR A 130 5.39 -20.16 -1.24
C THR A 130 4.33 -19.09 -1.08
N MET A 131 4.59 -18.02 -0.32
CA MET A 131 3.65 -16.93 -0.13
C MET A 131 3.31 -16.21 -1.44
N GLN A 132 4.30 -15.97 -2.31
CA GLN A 132 4.06 -15.33 -3.61
C GLN A 132 3.20 -16.19 -4.54
N VAL A 133 3.48 -17.49 -4.60
CA VAL A 133 2.68 -18.45 -5.40
C VAL A 133 1.27 -18.54 -4.84
N LEU A 134 1.12 -18.71 -3.53
CA LEU A 134 -0.19 -18.81 -2.86
C LEU A 134 -1.05 -17.57 -3.11
N CYS A 135 -0.49 -16.37 -2.93
CA CYS A 135 -1.17 -15.11 -3.21
C CYS A 135 -1.58 -15.00 -4.68
N ARG A 136 -0.70 -15.41 -5.62
CA ARG A 136 -1.00 -15.40 -7.06
C ARG A 136 -2.15 -16.35 -7.38
N ASN A 137 -2.12 -17.57 -6.85
CA ASN A 137 -3.13 -18.59 -7.10
C ASN A 137 -4.49 -18.18 -6.52
N VAL A 138 -4.55 -17.79 -5.25
CA VAL A 138 -5.78 -17.32 -4.60
C VAL A 138 -6.37 -16.15 -5.38
N LYS A 139 -5.55 -15.14 -5.70
CA LYS A 139 -6.02 -13.98 -6.47
C LYS A 139 -6.58 -14.35 -7.85
N LYS A 140 -5.92 -15.27 -8.57
CA LYS A 140 -6.31 -15.68 -9.92
C LYS A 140 -7.56 -16.56 -9.90
N LEU A 141 -7.57 -17.58 -9.04
CA LEU A 141 -8.65 -18.58 -8.98
C LEU A 141 -9.97 -17.96 -8.51
N PHE A 142 -9.94 -17.12 -7.52
CA PHE A 142 -11.14 -16.44 -6.99
C PHE A 142 -11.40 -15.07 -7.64
N LYS A 143 -10.65 -14.71 -8.69
CA LYS A 143 -10.79 -13.42 -9.42
C LYS A 143 -10.81 -12.19 -8.50
N ILE A 144 -10.04 -12.23 -7.42
CA ILE A 144 -10.04 -11.15 -6.42
C ILE A 144 -9.51 -9.86 -7.04
N SER A 145 -10.32 -8.82 -7.00
CA SER A 145 -9.98 -7.47 -7.44
C SER A 145 -10.02 -6.53 -6.25
N MET A 146 -8.89 -5.86 -6.00
CA MET A 146 -8.83 -4.85 -4.94
C MET A 146 -9.44 -3.55 -5.45
N SER A 147 -10.34 -2.97 -4.68
CA SER A 147 -10.98 -1.70 -5.00
C SER A 147 -9.98 -0.55 -5.09
N SER A 148 -10.17 0.32 -6.06
CA SER A 148 -9.36 1.53 -6.23
C SER A 148 -9.96 2.69 -5.46
N ARG A 149 -9.20 3.25 -4.49
CA ARG A 149 -9.62 4.44 -3.75
C ARG A 149 -10.03 5.59 -4.69
N HIS A 150 -9.30 5.79 -5.78
CA HIS A 150 -9.58 6.87 -6.73
C HIS A 150 -10.89 6.62 -7.49
N GLU A 151 -11.12 5.40 -7.95
CA GLU A 151 -12.36 5.03 -8.67
C GLU A 151 -13.58 5.19 -7.79
N ILE A 152 -13.56 4.65 -6.55
CA ILE A 152 -14.66 4.80 -5.59
C ILE A 152 -15.02 6.27 -5.39
N LEU A 153 -14.02 7.10 -5.08
CA LEU A 153 -14.25 8.51 -4.80
C LEU A 153 -14.67 9.31 -6.05
N SER A 154 -14.15 8.96 -7.24
CA SER A 154 -14.54 9.61 -8.50
C SER A 154 -15.98 9.31 -8.86
N GLN A 155 -16.40 8.05 -8.76
CA GLN A 155 -17.78 7.64 -9.01
C GLN A 155 -18.75 8.29 -8.01
N LEU A 156 -18.39 8.26 -6.72
CA LEU A 156 -19.20 8.92 -5.69
C LEU A 156 -19.32 10.43 -5.94
N LYS A 157 -18.23 11.08 -6.37
CA LYS A 157 -18.24 12.52 -6.68
C LYS A 157 -19.18 12.85 -7.82
N ILE A 158 -19.18 12.04 -8.88
CA ILE A 158 -20.08 12.20 -10.02
C ILE A 158 -21.54 12.00 -9.56
N LEU A 159 -21.80 10.88 -8.87
CA LEU A 159 -23.13 10.56 -8.36
C LEU A 159 -23.71 11.70 -7.52
N LEU A 160 -23.00 12.19 -6.50
CA LEU A 160 -23.47 13.25 -5.62
C LEU A 160 -23.68 14.60 -6.32
N ARG A 161 -23.08 14.83 -7.48
CA ARG A 161 -23.21 16.08 -8.24
C ARG A 161 -24.33 16.08 -9.26
N GLU A 162 -24.54 14.93 -9.86
CA GLU A 162 -25.49 14.76 -10.97
C GLU A 162 -26.85 14.26 -10.50
N ASP A 163 -26.88 13.64 -9.33
CA ASP A 163 -28.10 13.05 -8.77
C ASP A 163 -29.04 14.14 -8.24
N LYS A 164 -30.29 14.13 -8.73
CA LYS A 164 -31.36 15.03 -8.30
C LYS A 164 -32.47 14.29 -7.52
N CYS A 165 -32.38 12.97 -7.44
CA CYS A 165 -33.33 12.16 -6.72
C CYS A 165 -33.09 12.24 -5.21
N ARG A 166 -34.09 11.83 -4.44
CA ARG A 166 -33.89 11.59 -3.01
C ARG A 166 -32.93 10.43 -2.83
N PHE A 167 -31.93 10.58 -1.96
CA PHE A 167 -31.01 9.51 -1.63
C PHE A 167 -30.67 9.44 -0.16
N TYR A 168 -30.34 8.24 0.29
CA TYR A 168 -29.72 7.99 1.59
C TYR A 168 -28.24 7.67 1.39
N ILE A 169 -27.40 8.11 2.33
CA ILE A 169 -26.01 7.68 2.43
C ILE A 169 -25.84 6.93 3.75
N ILE A 170 -25.21 5.78 3.69
CA ILE A 170 -24.73 5.02 4.84
C ILE A 170 -23.23 4.79 4.64
N ARG A 171 -22.43 5.37 5.53
CA ARG A 171 -20.99 5.14 5.58
C ARG A 171 -20.65 4.51 6.92
N THR A 172 -19.99 3.36 6.91
CA THR A 172 -19.57 2.64 8.11
C THR A 172 -18.28 1.88 7.87
N ASP A 173 -17.71 1.23 8.88
CA ASP A 173 -16.58 0.32 8.77
C ASP A 173 -16.81 -0.97 9.58
N VAL A 174 -16.09 -2.03 9.18
CA VAL A 174 -16.16 -3.33 9.84
C VAL A 174 -15.31 -3.31 11.11
N CYS A 175 -15.94 -3.68 12.24
CA CYS A 175 -15.26 -3.76 13.52
C CYS A 175 -14.20 -4.86 13.51
N HIS A 176 -12.95 -4.53 13.83
CA HIS A 176 -11.86 -5.52 13.95
C HIS A 176 -11.81 -6.54 12.79
N CYS A 177 -11.95 -6.04 11.55
CA CYS A 177 -12.18 -6.84 10.35
C CYS A 177 -11.26 -8.09 10.25
N PHE A 178 -9.93 -7.91 10.41
CA PHE A 178 -8.99 -9.03 10.30
C PHE A 178 -9.08 -10.02 11.45
N GLU A 179 -9.42 -9.56 12.62
CA GLU A 179 -9.51 -10.35 13.86
C GLU A 179 -10.84 -11.12 13.98
N SER A 180 -11.86 -10.70 13.22
CA SER A 180 -13.23 -11.20 13.37
C SER A 180 -13.65 -12.21 12.31
N ILE A 181 -12.92 -12.33 11.18
CA ILE A 181 -13.30 -13.26 10.10
C ILE A 181 -13.40 -14.68 10.61
N PRO A 182 -14.59 -15.36 10.56
CA PRO A 182 -14.78 -16.73 11.02
C PRO A 182 -14.03 -17.72 10.13
N HIS A 183 -13.29 -18.65 10.73
CA HIS A 183 -12.49 -19.64 10.01
C HIS A 183 -13.35 -20.65 9.26
N ASP A 184 -14.42 -21.15 9.87
CA ASP A 184 -15.36 -22.10 9.28
C ASP A 184 -15.94 -21.57 7.97
N LYS A 185 -16.52 -20.40 8.00
CA LYS A 185 -17.10 -19.74 6.81
C LYS A 185 -16.04 -19.38 5.78
N LEU A 186 -14.86 -18.90 6.22
CA LEU A 186 -13.78 -18.61 5.29
C LEU A 186 -13.33 -19.87 4.55
N PHE A 187 -13.17 -21.00 5.25
CA PHE A 187 -12.79 -22.26 4.63
C PHE A 187 -13.93 -22.86 3.80
N GLU A 188 -15.19 -22.73 4.21
CA GLU A 188 -16.34 -23.11 3.40
C GLU A 188 -16.29 -22.43 2.02
N TYR A 189 -16.06 -21.10 1.97
CA TYR A 189 -15.96 -20.38 0.71
C TYR A 189 -14.71 -20.73 -0.11
N LEU A 190 -13.57 -20.99 0.53
CA LEU A 190 -12.32 -21.35 -0.15
C LEU A 190 -12.34 -22.78 -0.71
N GLU A 191 -13.03 -23.70 -0.05
CA GLU A 191 -13.00 -25.12 -0.35
C GLU A 191 -14.19 -25.61 -1.14
N GLY A 192 -15.33 -24.92 -1.03
CA GLY A 192 -16.58 -25.30 -1.68
C GLY A 192 -16.51 -25.42 -3.22
N ASN A 193 -15.56 -24.73 -3.84
CA ASN A 193 -15.38 -24.74 -5.30
C ASN A 193 -14.27 -25.66 -5.80
N ASN A 194 -13.56 -26.38 -4.96
CA ASN A 194 -12.42 -27.25 -5.31
C ASN A 194 -11.33 -26.61 -6.21
N LEU A 195 -11.23 -25.29 -6.22
CA LEU A 195 -10.31 -24.55 -7.07
C LEU A 195 -8.85 -24.61 -6.56
N LEU A 196 -8.66 -24.73 -5.26
CA LEU A 196 -7.32 -24.82 -4.63
C LEU A 196 -6.83 -26.25 -4.59
N ASP A 197 -5.55 -26.44 -4.91
CA ASP A 197 -4.87 -27.72 -4.71
C ASP A 197 -4.71 -28.06 -3.22
N VAL A 198 -4.51 -29.35 -2.93
CA VAL A 198 -4.42 -29.89 -1.57
C VAL A 198 -3.31 -29.20 -0.76
N LYS A 199 -2.15 -28.94 -1.38
CA LYS A 199 -1.03 -28.28 -0.69
C LYS A 199 -1.36 -26.84 -0.32
N SER A 200 -1.99 -26.09 -1.23
CA SER A 200 -2.45 -24.71 -0.96
C SER A 200 -3.48 -24.65 0.17
N LYS A 201 -4.45 -25.59 0.18
CA LYS A 201 -5.44 -25.71 1.28
C LYS A 201 -4.73 -25.99 2.61
N SER A 202 -3.80 -26.95 2.64
CA SER A 202 -3.02 -27.30 3.84
C SER A 202 -2.20 -26.11 4.36
N LEU A 203 -1.55 -25.36 3.45
CA LEU A 203 -0.76 -24.17 3.78
C LEU A 203 -1.61 -23.03 4.35
N LEU A 204 -2.79 -22.78 3.77
CA LEU A 204 -3.73 -21.78 4.29
C LEU A 204 -4.23 -22.14 5.67
N ARG A 205 -4.66 -23.40 5.86
CA ARG A 205 -5.11 -23.91 7.18
C ARG A 205 -3.99 -23.80 8.22
N GLY A 206 -2.76 -24.22 7.86
CA GLY A 206 -1.62 -24.13 8.75
C GLY A 206 -1.28 -22.68 9.11
N LEU A 207 -1.32 -21.76 8.14
CA LEU A 207 -1.04 -20.34 8.37
C LEU A 207 -2.06 -19.71 9.33
N ILE A 208 -3.34 -19.97 9.14
CA ILE A 208 -4.41 -19.38 9.94
C ILE A 208 -4.40 -19.99 11.36
N ARG A 209 -4.18 -21.30 11.51
CA ARG A 209 -4.11 -21.97 12.82
C ARG A 209 -2.86 -21.59 13.59
N ASN A 210 -1.68 -21.49 12.95
CA ASN A 210 -0.43 -21.15 13.62
C ASN A 210 -0.44 -19.77 14.29
N GLU A 211 -1.25 -18.82 13.79
CA GLU A 211 -1.42 -17.54 14.49
C GLU A 211 -1.96 -17.74 15.92
N PHE A 212 -2.82 -18.74 16.11
CA PHE A 212 -3.46 -18.98 17.40
C PHE A 212 -2.60 -19.86 18.32
N GLU A 213 -1.80 -20.77 17.77
CA GLU A 213 -0.84 -21.56 18.55
C GLU A 213 0.27 -20.68 19.13
N THR A 214 0.70 -19.64 18.40
CA THR A 214 1.72 -18.68 18.89
C THR A 214 1.17 -17.68 19.92
N LYS A 215 -0.14 -17.39 19.89
CA LYS A 215 -0.80 -16.53 20.90
C LYS A 215 -1.08 -17.27 22.21
N ASN A 216 -1.24 -18.58 22.16
CA ASN A 216 -1.59 -19.41 23.31
C ASN A 216 -0.38 -20.20 23.79
N LEU A 217 0.33 -19.65 24.76
CA LEU A 217 1.38 -20.35 25.53
C LEU A 217 0.85 -21.54 26.38
N ARG A 218 -0.44 -21.92 26.25
CA ARG A 218 -1.04 -23.10 26.91
C ARG A 218 -2.17 -23.73 26.07
N PRO A 219 -2.18 -25.05 25.88
CA PRO A 219 -3.09 -25.77 24.98
C PRO A 219 -4.50 -26.05 25.55
N LEU A 220 -5.04 -25.26 26.45
CA LEU A 220 -6.26 -25.60 27.20
C LEU A 220 -7.41 -24.58 27.15
N VAL A 221 -7.34 -23.57 26.31
CA VAL A 221 -8.47 -22.62 26.13
C VAL A 221 -8.87 -22.62 24.66
N SER A 222 -10.18 -22.74 24.41
CA SER A 222 -10.82 -22.81 23.10
C SER A 222 -10.05 -21.98 22.01
N ILE A 223 -9.56 -22.70 21.01
CA ILE A 223 -8.93 -22.11 19.82
C ILE A 223 -9.92 -21.08 19.27
N SER A 224 -9.54 -19.81 19.26
CA SER A 224 -10.34 -18.77 18.61
C SER A 224 -10.58 -19.22 17.17
N GLN A 225 -11.84 -19.43 16.81
CA GLN A 225 -12.24 -19.86 15.47
C GLN A 225 -12.37 -18.66 14.52
N THR A 226 -11.78 -17.53 14.87
CA THR A 226 -11.87 -16.28 14.09
C THR A 226 -10.52 -15.60 13.94
N GLY A 227 -10.37 -14.84 12.88
CA GLY A 227 -9.24 -13.96 12.63
C GLY A 227 -8.24 -14.50 11.60
N ILE A 228 -7.57 -13.57 10.94
CA ILE A 228 -6.48 -13.83 9.97
C ILE A 228 -5.25 -13.00 10.35
N PRO A 229 -4.02 -13.50 10.17
CA PRO A 229 -2.81 -12.84 10.65
C PRO A 229 -2.55 -11.50 9.93
N ARG A 230 -2.55 -10.38 10.64
CA ARG A 230 -2.26 -9.06 10.08
C ARG A 230 -0.80 -8.97 9.63
N GLY A 231 -0.55 -8.22 8.56
CA GLY A 231 0.79 -8.00 8.01
C GLY A 231 1.23 -9.01 6.97
N CYS A 232 0.58 -10.17 6.88
CA CYS A 232 0.86 -11.16 5.85
C CYS A 232 0.24 -10.74 4.50
N ALA A 233 0.96 -10.98 3.41
CA ALA A 233 0.51 -10.61 2.07
C ALA A 233 -0.82 -11.28 1.66
N ILE A 234 -1.06 -12.51 2.11
CA ILE A 234 -2.27 -13.27 1.81
C ILE A 234 -3.50 -12.73 2.55
N SER A 235 -3.32 -12.14 3.73
CA SER A 235 -4.44 -11.76 4.60
C SER A 235 -5.33 -10.70 3.98
N SER A 236 -4.75 -9.73 3.27
CA SER A 236 -5.55 -8.75 2.53
C SER A 236 -6.36 -9.37 1.39
N LEU A 237 -5.87 -10.44 0.77
CA LEU A 237 -6.60 -11.17 -0.26
C LEU A 237 -7.73 -12.01 0.35
N LEU A 238 -7.49 -12.67 1.47
CA LEU A 238 -8.50 -13.46 2.18
C LEU A 238 -9.61 -12.58 2.73
N SER A 239 -9.26 -11.43 3.33
CA SER A 239 -10.24 -10.45 3.79
C SER A 239 -11.08 -9.92 2.63
N GLU A 240 -10.46 -9.52 1.52
CA GLU A 240 -11.17 -9.05 0.33
C GLU A 240 -12.09 -10.12 -0.25
N PHE A 241 -11.62 -11.36 -0.34
CA PHE A 241 -12.42 -12.49 -0.80
C PHE A 241 -13.64 -12.74 0.09
N TYR A 242 -13.43 -12.74 1.42
CA TYR A 242 -14.52 -12.95 2.37
C TYR A 242 -15.57 -11.86 2.30
N LEU A 243 -15.12 -10.60 2.35
CA LEU A 243 -16.01 -9.44 2.33
C LEU A 243 -16.73 -9.27 0.99
N SER A 244 -16.12 -9.69 -0.14
CA SER A 244 -16.80 -9.66 -1.44
C SER A 244 -18.04 -10.54 -1.47
N LYS A 245 -18.10 -11.63 -0.69
CA LYS A 245 -19.29 -12.46 -0.57
C LYS A 245 -20.42 -11.74 0.15
N ILE A 246 -20.08 -10.92 1.14
CA ILE A 246 -21.08 -10.07 1.81
C ILE A 246 -21.57 -8.97 0.86
N ASP A 247 -20.66 -8.36 0.09
CA ASP A 247 -21.03 -7.34 -0.91
C ASP A 247 -21.98 -7.92 -1.97
N GLU A 248 -21.80 -9.18 -2.41
CA GLU A 248 -22.70 -9.88 -3.31
C GLU A 248 -24.12 -10.03 -2.70
N VAL A 249 -24.20 -10.45 -1.44
CA VAL A 249 -25.49 -10.59 -0.72
C VAL A 249 -26.17 -9.24 -0.55
N LEU A 250 -25.45 -8.19 -0.15
CA LEU A 250 -26.01 -6.86 0.01
C LEU A 250 -26.62 -6.30 -1.26
N ARG A 251 -25.99 -6.53 -2.42
CA ARG A 251 -26.53 -6.11 -3.73
C ARG A 251 -27.84 -6.77 -4.07
N CYS A 252 -28.09 -7.99 -3.56
CA CYS A 252 -29.32 -8.73 -3.79
C CYS A 252 -30.41 -8.45 -2.73
N THR A 253 -30.03 -7.99 -1.54
CA THR A 253 -30.97 -7.88 -0.41
C THR A 253 -31.42 -6.46 -0.10
N LEU A 254 -30.63 -5.45 -0.47
CA LEU A 254 -30.99 -4.05 -0.23
C LEU A 254 -31.62 -3.44 -1.49
N PRO A 255 -32.87 -3.02 -1.45
CA PRO A 255 -33.53 -2.41 -2.60
C PRO A 255 -32.99 -1.01 -2.90
N GLY A 256 -33.12 -0.55 -4.14
CA GLY A 256 -32.76 0.79 -4.55
C GLY A 256 -31.29 1.18 -4.44
N ILE A 257 -30.36 0.22 -4.31
CA ILE A 257 -28.91 0.51 -4.30
C ILE A 257 -28.50 1.09 -5.64
N VAL A 258 -27.98 2.32 -5.64
CA VAL A 258 -27.36 2.96 -6.80
C VAL A 258 -25.85 2.96 -6.72
N PHE A 259 -25.28 2.90 -5.50
CA PHE A 259 -23.85 2.82 -5.29
C PHE A 259 -23.53 2.00 -4.04
N LEU A 260 -22.73 0.96 -4.19
CA LEU A 260 -22.13 0.21 -3.09
C LEU A 260 -20.66 0.04 -3.37
N ALA A 261 -19.83 0.58 -2.51
CA ALA A 261 -18.39 0.46 -2.61
C ALA A 261 -17.76 0.17 -1.23
N ARG A 262 -16.71 -0.64 -1.27
CA ARG A 262 -15.91 -0.97 -0.08
C ARG A 262 -14.44 -0.80 -0.38
N TYR A 263 -13.72 -0.18 0.54
CA TYR A 263 -12.27 -0.08 0.49
C TYR A 263 -11.67 -0.68 1.75
N VAL A 264 -11.27 -1.95 1.66
CA VAL A 264 -10.85 -2.79 2.78
C VAL A 264 -12.01 -2.97 3.77
N ASP A 265 -12.04 -2.24 4.87
CA ASP A 265 -13.06 -2.21 5.93
C ASP A 265 -14.05 -1.04 5.84
N ASP A 266 -13.68 0.05 5.17
CA ASP A 266 -14.56 1.20 4.92
C ASP A 266 -15.65 0.87 3.88
N ILE A 267 -16.93 1.03 4.25
CA ILE A 267 -18.11 0.76 3.42
C ILE A 267 -18.83 2.08 3.16
N ILE A 268 -19.30 2.28 1.93
CA ILE A 268 -20.21 3.34 1.58
C ILE A 268 -21.32 2.83 0.66
N ILE A 269 -22.55 3.17 1.01
CA ILE A 269 -23.76 2.82 0.26
C ILE A 269 -24.54 4.09 -0.01
N VAL A 270 -25.01 4.24 -1.25
CA VAL A 270 -26.02 5.23 -1.62
C VAL A 270 -27.23 4.49 -2.18
N VAL A 271 -28.40 4.81 -1.68
CA VAL A 271 -29.65 4.20 -2.10
C VAL A 271 -30.68 5.28 -2.46
N HIS A 272 -31.51 5.00 -3.44
CA HIS A 272 -32.71 5.78 -3.78
C HIS A 272 -33.91 5.06 -3.20
N PRO A 273 -34.47 5.52 -2.06
CA PRO A 273 -35.56 4.84 -1.39
C PRO A 273 -36.85 4.83 -2.20
N ASP A 274 -37.02 5.77 -3.12
CA ASP A 274 -38.23 5.94 -3.93
C ASP A 274 -38.21 5.03 -5.20
N LEU A 275 -37.18 4.19 -5.42
CA LEU A 275 -37.13 3.22 -6.52
C LEU A 275 -37.80 1.88 -6.19
N ASP A 276 -38.22 1.67 -4.96
CA ASP A 276 -38.95 0.50 -4.53
C ASP A 276 -40.39 0.90 -4.19
N ASP A 277 -41.32 0.70 -5.12
CA ASP A 277 -42.73 1.05 -4.94
C ASP A 277 -43.46 0.10 -3.97
N GLU A 278 -42.91 -1.10 -3.71
CA GLU A 278 -43.54 -2.11 -2.87
C GLU A 278 -43.23 -1.96 -1.38
N HIS A 279 -42.06 -1.42 -1.03
CA HIS A 279 -41.59 -1.33 0.35
C HIS A 279 -40.97 0.05 0.61
N GLN A 280 -41.64 0.89 1.41
CA GLN A 280 -41.09 2.18 1.85
C GLN A 280 -40.04 1.96 2.97
N TRP A 281 -38.82 1.58 2.58
CA TRP A 281 -37.72 1.41 3.53
C TRP A 281 -37.28 2.75 4.10
N SER A 282 -37.28 2.85 5.43
CA SER A 282 -36.65 3.97 6.11
C SER A 282 -35.13 3.81 6.13
N LEU A 283 -34.39 4.90 6.39
CA LEU A 283 -32.94 4.84 6.55
C LEU A 283 -32.52 3.84 7.65
N ASN A 284 -33.31 3.73 8.73
CA ASN A 284 -33.07 2.75 9.80
C ASN A 284 -33.26 1.29 9.34
N ASP A 285 -34.18 1.02 8.46
CA ASP A 285 -34.38 -0.32 7.90
C ASP A 285 -33.18 -0.76 7.08
N TYR A 286 -32.59 0.14 6.28
CA TYR A 286 -31.35 -0.11 5.56
C TYR A 286 -30.19 -0.37 6.51
N VAL A 287 -30.02 0.42 7.56
CA VAL A 287 -28.97 0.22 8.59
C VAL A 287 -29.15 -1.12 9.29
N LYS A 288 -30.39 -1.49 9.63
CA LYS A 288 -30.70 -2.78 10.27
C LYS A 288 -30.36 -3.95 9.34
N ALA A 289 -30.85 -3.92 8.10
CA ALA A 289 -30.60 -4.98 7.12
C ALA A 289 -29.11 -5.16 6.81
N LEU A 290 -28.38 -4.04 6.71
CA LEU A 290 -26.93 -4.04 6.58
C LEU A 290 -26.27 -4.73 7.78
N THR A 291 -26.64 -4.33 8.98
CA THR A 291 -26.10 -4.89 10.24
C THR A 291 -26.40 -6.39 10.36
N ASP A 292 -27.63 -6.78 10.13
CA ASP A 292 -28.06 -8.19 10.19
C ASP A 292 -27.32 -9.05 9.16
N THR A 293 -27.02 -8.49 7.99
CA THR A 293 -26.26 -9.20 6.95
C THR A 293 -24.82 -9.45 7.42
N TYR A 294 -24.15 -8.46 8.01
CA TYR A 294 -22.82 -8.66 8.56
C TYR A 294 -22.79 -9.63 9.74
N ILE A 295 -23.78 -9.56 10.65
CA ILE A 295 -23.92 -10.50 11.79
C ILE A 295 -24.10 -11.94 11.29
N ARG A 296 -24.94 -12.17 10.29
CA ARG A 296 -25.13 -13.49 9.66
C ARG A 296 -23.82 -14.06 9.10
N HIS A 297 -22.89 -13.22 8.71
CA HIS A 297 -21.55 -13.62 8.26
C HIS A 297 -20.50 -13.58 9.39
N GLY A 298 -20.90 -13.47 10.65
CA GLY A 298 -20.00 -13.49 11.81
C GLY A 298 -19.14 -12.25 11.96
N LEU A 299 -19.53 -11.13 11.34
CA LEU A 299 -18.86 -9.85 11.45
C LEU A 299 -19.79 -8.80 12.07
N THR A 300 -19.20 -7.77 12.65
CA THR A 300 -19.94 -6.61 13.15
C THR A 300 -19.47 -5.34 12.45
N ILE A 301 -20.39 -4.42 12.23
CA ILE A 301 -20.10 -3.08 11.70
C ILE A 301 -20.44 -2.02 12.75
N HIS A 302 -19.84 -0.84 12.59
CA HIS A 302 -20.23 0.29 13.40
C HIS A 302 -21.63 0.78 13.05
N THR A 303 -22.43 1.12 14.08
CA THR A 303 -23.80 1.61 13.93
C THR A 303 -23.91 3.06 14.43
N PRO A 304 -24.97 3.81 14.06
CA PRO A 304 -25.14 5.17 14.55
C PRO A 304 -25.27 5.28 16.07
N THR A 305 -25.63 4.17 16.73
CA THR A 305 -25.90 4.09 18.17
C THR A 305 -24.75 3.52 19.00
N ASP A 306 -23.63 3.14 18.38
CA ASP A 306 -22.50 2.48 19.08
C ASP A 306 -21.58 3.46 19.85
N GLY A 307 -21.91 4.76 19.87
CA GLY A 307 -21.11 5.78 20.55
C GLY A 307 -19.81 6.16 19.84
N THR A 308 -19.52 5.57 18.67
CA THR A 308 -18.36 5.92 17.84
C THR A 308 -18.80 6.88 16.72
N ASN A 309 -17.88 7.71 16.24
CA ASN A 309 -18.13 8.56 15.07
C ASN A 309 -17.78 7.83 13.75
N LYS A 310 -17.86 6.49 13.75
CA LYS A 310 -17.45 5.67 12.62
C LYS A 310 -18.58 5.31 11.68
N CYS A 311 -19.83 5.39 12.14
CA CYS A 311 -21.00 5.28 11.28
C CYS A 311 -21.57 6.68 11.00
N TYR A 312 -21.84 6.95 9.73
CA TYR A 312 -22.49 8.17 9.27
C TYR A 312 -23.69 7.81 8.40
N ILE A 313 -24.84 8.40 8.72
CA ILE A 313 -26.08 8.27 7.95
C ILE A 313 -26.59 9.65 7.54
N TYR A 314 -27.20 9.72 6.37
CA TYR A 314 -27.72 10.96 5.82
C TYR A 314 -28.94 10.70 4.92
N ASP A 315 -30.00 11.52 5.08
CA ASP A 315 -31.13 11.64 4.16
C ASP A 315 -31.02 12.98 3.42
N SER A 316 -31.08 12.96 2.10
CA SER A 316 -30.98 14.18 1.29
C SER A 316 -32.18 15.12 1.44
N LYS A 317 -33.31 14.65 1.99
CA LYS A 317 -34.46 15.47 2.36
C LYS A 317 -34.27 16.20 3.71
N ASP A 318 -33.29 15.77 4.53
CA ASP A 318 -33.02 16.41 5.80
C ASP A 318 -32.52 17.86 5.63
N THR A 319 -32.85 18.72 6.58
CA THR A 319 -32.32 20.10 6.63
C THR A 319 -30.81 20.15 6.95
N LYS A 320 -30.25 19.06 7.42
CA LYS A 320 -28.82 18.95 7.74
C LYS A 320 -27.95 18.98 6.50
N ASN A 321 -26.82 19.65 6.60
CA ASN A 321 -25.82 19.64 5.52
C ASN A 321 -25.10 18.31 5.47
N LEU A 322 -24.96 17.75 4.28
CA LEU A 322 -24.08 16.62 4.02
C LEU A 322 -22.65 16.96 4.46
N LYS A 323 -22.06 16.18 5.36
CA LYS A 323 -20.64 16.31 5.73
C LYS A 323 -20.12 15.06 6.40
N PHE A 324 -19.21 14.36 5.73
CA PHE A 324 -18.52 13.18 6.29
C PHE A 324 -17.11 13.01 5.72
N ASP A 325 -16.29 12.25 6.43
CA ASP A 325 -14.96 11.89 5.99
C ASP A 325 -14.97 10.50 5.34
N LEU A 326 -14.37 10.37 4.16
CA LEU A 326 -14.17 9.10 3.47
C LEU A 326 -12.80 9.07 2.80
N LEU A 327 -12.01 8.02 3.06
CA LEU A 327 -10.74 7.74 2.39
C LEU A 327 -9.81 8.98 2.30
N GLY A 328 -9.78 9.81 3.35
CA GLY A 328 -8.92 10.98 3.48
C GLY A 328 -9.43 12.25 2.80
N TYR A 329 -10.69 12.28 2.37
CA TYR A 329 -11.40 13.49 1.99
C TYR A 329 -12.56 13.76 2.94
N THR A 330 -12.86 15.02 3.18
CA THR A 330 -14.14 15.49 3.70
C THR A 330 -15.03 15.80 2.51
N ILE A 331 -16.18 15.14 2.45
CA ILE A 331 -17.21 15.31 1.43
C ILE A 331 -18.36 16.09 2.07
N GLN A 332 -18.76 17.19 1.44
CA GLN A 332 -19.78 18.07 2.03
C GLN A 332 -20.64 18.73 0.95
N SER A 333 -21.84 19.17 1.35
CA SER A 333 -22.64 20.10 0.57
C SER A 333 -22.17 21.53 0.84
N ILE A 334 -22.23 22.39 -0.17
CA ILE A 334 -22.03 23.83 -0.04
C ILE A 334 -23.35 24.50 -0.40
N LYS A 335 -23.96 25.21 0.55
CA LYS A 335 -25.12 26.07 0.29
C LYS A 335 -24.64 27.37 -0.37
N GLY A 336 -25.26 27.79 -1.46
CA GLY A 336 -24.97 29.00 -2.22
C GLY A 336 -25.70 28.98 -3.55
N ASP A 337 -25.50 29.99 -4.43
CA ASP A 337 -26.24 30.23 -5.67
C ASP A 337 -26.40 29.02 -6.64
N ASN A 338 -25.72 27.93 -6.38
CA ASN A 338 -25.92 26.61 -6.99
C ASN A 338 -25.62 25.58 -5.90
N ASP A 339 -26.61 25.05 -5.19
CA ASP A 339 -26.48 23.99 -4.19
C ASP A 339 -25.58 22.86 -4.66
N LYS A 340 -24.26 23.01 -4.45
CA LYS A 340 -23.26 22.01 -4.87
C LYS A 340 -23.13 20.96 -3.82
N GLN A 341 -23.70 19.79 -4.09
CA GLN A 341 -23.41 18.57 -3.35
C GLN A 341 -22.08 17.94 -3.81
N GLY A 342 -21.46 17.15 -2.95
CA GLY A 342 -20.24 16.45 -3.31
C GLY A 342 -19.00 17.34 -3.48
N PHE A 343 -18.80 18.33 -2.63
CA PHE A 343 -17.58 19.11 -2.58
C PHE A 343 -16.50 18.38 -1.77
N PHE A 344 -15.34 18.20 -2.36
CA PHE A 344 -14.22 17.41 -1.83
C PHE A 344 -13.10 18.33 -1.32
N SER A 345 -12.80 18.24 -0.03
CA SER A 345 -11.64 18.87 0.64
C SER A 345 -10.79 17.83 1.34
N LEU A 346 -9.59 18.19 1.83
CA LEU A 346 -8.79 17.26 2.63
C LEU A 346 -9.42 17.03 4.00
N SER A 347 -9.49 15.76 4.43
CA SER A 347 -9.96 15.46 5.79
C SER A 347 -9.02 16.03 6.86
N LYS A 348 -9.56 16.32 8.04
CA LYS A 348 -8.81 16.83 9.20
C LYS A 348 -7.63 15.89 9.52
N ASN A 349 -7.88 14.59 9.57
CA ASN A 349 -6.87 13.57 9.86
C ASN A 349 -5.74 13.56 8.81
N LYS A 350 -6.07 13.75 7.54
CA LYS A 350 -5.05 13.79 6.48
C LYS A 350 -4.20 15.06 6.57
N LYS A 351 -4.81 16.21 6.83
CA LYS A 351 -4.07 17.47 7.09
C LYS A 351 -3.13 17.34 8.28
N GLN A 352 -3.63 16.82 9.40
CA GLN A 352 -2.83 16.59 10.60
C GLN A 352 -1.65 15.64 10.34
N LYS A 353 -1.88 14.57 9.59
CA LYS A 353 -0.82 13.62 9.21
C LYS A 353 0.29 14.29 8.37
N ILE A 354 -0.08 15.20 7.47
CA ILE A 354 0.90 15.96 6.67
C ILE A 354 1.67 16.94 7.57
N GLN A 355 0.98 17.68 8.44
CA GLN A 355 1.61 18.59 9.41
C GLN A 355 2.58 17.87 10.34
N ASN A 356 2.20 16.70 10.85
CA ASN A 356 3.07 15.87 11.67
C ASN A 356 4.34 15.43 10.92
N ARG A 357 4.22 15.09 9.63
CA ARG A 357 5.39 14.77 8.79
C ARG A 357 6.29 15.96 8.56
N ILE A 358 5.73 17.16 8.36
CA ILE A 358 6.50 18.40 8.30
C ILE A 358 7.26 18.59 9.62
N THR A 359 6.58 18.51 10.75
CA THR A 359 7.21 18.66 12.09
C THR A 359 8.34 17.66 12.28
N LYS A 360 8.11 16.36 12.03
CA LYS A 360 9.14 15.32 12.15
C LYS A 360 10.32 15.55 11.20
N THR A 361 10.09 16.14 10.02
CA THR A 361 11.16 16.50 9.07
C THR A 361 12.09 17.55 9.67
N PHE A 362 11.55 18.61 10.29
CA PHE A 362 12.35 19.64 10.94
C PHE A 362 13.05 19.10 12.19
N GLN A 363 12.40 18.31 13.01
CA GLN A 363 13.03 17.64 14.17
C GLN A 363 14.21 16.77 13.75
N ARG A 364 14.05 16.01 12.66
CA ARG A 364 15.16 15.19 12.14
C ARG A 364 16.29 16.05 11.56
N PHE A 365 15.96 17.15 10.88
CA PHE A 365 16.93 18.13 10.42
C PHE A 365 17.76 18.68 11.59
N ASP A 366 17.11 19.12 12.67
CA ASP A 366 17.79 19.61 13.88
C ASP A 366 18.70 18.55 14.52
N SER A 367 18.23 17.30 14.57
CA SER A 367 19.05 16.17 15.04
C SER A 367 20.28 15.93 14.16
N LEU A 368 20.14 16.04 12.84
CA LEU A 368 21.27 15.86 11.91
C LEU A 368 22.29 17.00 12.01
N LEU A 369 21.85 18.23 12.25
CA LEU A 369 22.77 19.36 12.49
C LEU A 369 23.67 19.19 13.71
N ASN A 370 23.23 18.39 14.70
CA ASN A 370 24.02 18.11 15.89
C ASN A 370 25.05 16.96 15.68
N THR A 371 24.83 16.11 14.66
CA THR A 371 25.58 14.86 14.49
C THR A 371 26.35 14.79 13.17
N MET A 372 26.01 15.62 12.19
CA MET A 372 26.53 15.58 10.82
C MET A 372 26.82 16.99 10.30
N SER A 373 27.46 17.07 9.11
CA SER A 373 27.69 18.36 8.45
C SER A 373 26.38 19.01 8.00
N TYR A 374 26.40 20.34 7.92
CA TYR A 374 25.28 21.14 7.41
C TYR A 374 24.77 20.66 6.04
N ASP A 375 25.69 20.35 5.12
CA ASP A 375 25.31 19.91 3.77
C ASP A 375 24.47 18.64 3.78
N ILE A 376 24.81 17.67 4.63
CA ILE A 376 24.03 16.41 4.77
C ILE A 376 22.65 16.71 5.33
N ALA A 377 22.57 17.54 6.37
CA ALA A 377 21.33 17.92 7.01
C ALA A 377 20.42 18.74 6.06
N ALA A 378 20.99 19.72 5.35
CA ALA A 378 20.29 20.55 4.39
C ALA A 378 19.74 19.72 3.21
N HIS A 379 20.55 18.82 2.64
CA HIS A 379 20.10 17.91 1.59
C HIS A 379 18.95 17.00 2.05
N TYR A 380 19.00 16.51 3.30
CA TYR A 380 17.90 15.73 3.86
C TYR A 380 16.62 16.59 3.93
N LEU A 381 16.72 17.81 4.47
CA LEU A 381 15.58 18.71 4.62
C LEU A 381 14.93 19.00 3.26
N PHE A 382 15.72 19.38 2.25
CA PHE A 382 15.22 19.65 0.89
C PHE A 382 14.55 18.42 0.27
N ASP A 383 15.21 17.26 0.33
CA ASP A 383 14.64 16.03 -0.23
C ASP A 383 13.33 15.65 0.47
N ALA A 384 13.27 15.73 1.81
CA ALA A 384 12.09 15.38 2.59
C ALA A 384 10.91 16.32 2.29
N LEU A 385 11.17 17.63 2.24
CA LEU A 385 10.14 18.61 1.91
C LEU A 385 9.66 18.48 0.46
N HIS A 386 10.57 18.23 -0.50
CA HIS A 386 10.15 17.99 -1.89
C HIS A 386 9.38 16.67 -2.05
N VAL A 387 9.69 15.63 -1.27
CA VAL A 387 8.89 14.39 -1.26
C VAL A 387 7.46 14.64 -0.76
N LEU A 388 7.27 15.61 0.17
CA LEU A 388 5.94 15.99 0.66
C LEU A 388 5.19 16.89 -0.32
N THR A 389 5.86 17.88 -0.90
CA THR A 389 5.24 18.97 -1.67
C THR A 389 5.22 18.74 -3.17
N CYS A 390 6.06 17.86 -3.71
CA CYS A 390 6.17 17.59 -5.15
C CYS A 390 5.60 16.23 -5.54
N ASN A 391 5.63 15.96 -6.84
CA ASN A 391 5.33 14.65 -7.39
C ASN A 391 6.62 13.89 -7.67
N ILE A 392 6.65 12.59 -7.41
CA ILE A 392 7.80 11.70 -7.59
C ILE A 392 7.40 10.43 -8.34
N ASN A 393 8.37 9.79 -9.00
CA ASN A 393 8.22 8.41 -9.46
C ASN A 393 8.77 7.47 -8.39
N LEU A 394 7.97 6.53 -7.93
CA LEU A 394 8.49 5.43 -7.13
C LEU A 394 9.33 4.51 -8.03
N TYR A 395 10.50 4.12 -7.51
CA TYR A 395 11.41 3.19 -8.20
C TYR A 395 10.82 1.78 -8.21
N ASN A 396 9.78 1.58 -9.04
CA ASN A 396 9.33 0.26 -9.44
C ASN A 396 9.66 0.12 -10.93
N ALA A 397 10.42 -0.93 -11.22
CA ALA A 397 10.85 -1.25 -12.56
C ALA A 397 9.75 -1.02 -13.62
N LYS A 398 10.11 -0.50 -14.76
CA LYS A 398 9.41 -0.40 -16.05
C LYS A 398 8.14 0.49 -16.15
N ARG A 399 7.34 0.68 -15.09
CA ARG A 399 6.17 1.58 -15.12
C ARG A 399 6.18 2.46 -13.87
N GLY A 400 7.10 3.42 -13.78
CA GLY A 400 7.22 4.28 -12.60
C GLY A 400 5.87 4.72 -12.04
N VAL A 401 5.52 4.21 -10.85
CA VAL A 401 4.29 4.60 -10.16
C VAL A 401 4.41 6.06 -9.75
N LYS A 402 3.52 6.88 -10.27
CA LYS A 402 3.47 8.31 -9.96
C LYS A 402 2.78 8.52 -8.61
N VAL A 403 3.45 9.21 -7.70
CA VAL A 403 2.89 9.57 -6.39
C VAL A 403 3.27 11.01 -6.05
N GLY A 404 2.59 11.60 -5.08
CA GLY A 404 2.88 12.96 -4.62
C GLY A 404 1.62 13.76 -4.38
N VAL A 405 1.81 15.06 -4.20
CA VAL A 405 0.72 15.96 -3.80
C VAL A 405 -0.45 15.95 -4.80
N PHE A 406 -0.18 15.96 -6.10
CA PHE A 406 -1.24 15.89 -7.12
C PHE A 406 -1.89 14.52 -7.15
N TYR A 407 -1.10 13.45 -7.36
CA TYR A 407 -1.63 12.10 -7.54
C TYR A 407 -2.40 11.55 -6.33
N SER A 408 -2.11 12.07 -5.13
CA SER A 408 -2.83 11.70 -3.91
C SER A 408 -4.08 12.54 -3.64
N ASN A 409 -4.30 13.62 -4.40
CA ASN A 409 -5.32 14.62 -4.11
C ASN A 409 -6.07 15.13 -5.35
N GLN A 410 -6.14 14.34 -6.43
CA GLN A 410 -6.72 14.74 -7.72
C GLN A 410 -8.19 15.20 -7.64
N LEU A 411 -8.91 14.78 -6.62
CA LEU A 411 -10.34 15.05 -6.48
C LEU A 411 -10.65 16.32 -5.66
N LEU A 412 -9.64 17.06 -5.21
CA LEU A 412 -9.84 18.34 -4.53
C LEU A 412 -10.59 19.32 -5.44
N ASP A 413 -11.58 20.01 -4.87
CA ASP A 413 -12.36 21.04 -5.58
C ASP A 413 -11.76 22.43 -5.43
N ASN A 414 -10.94 22.65 -4.41
CA ASN A 414 -10.15 23.87 -4.27
C ASN A 414 -8.79 23.59 -3.62
N ILE A 415 -7.93 24.60 -3.65
CA ILE A 415 -6.57 24.52 -3.12
C ILE A 415 -6.43 25.09 -1.70
N LYS A 416 -7.51 25.56 -1.07
CA LYS A 416 -7.46 26.22 0.26
C LYS A 416 -6.77 25.38 1.32
N ASP A 417 -7.00 24.05 1.31
CA ASP A 417 -6.33 23.13 2.24
C ASP A 417 -4.82 23.06 1.99
N LEU A 418 -4.39 23.09 0.71
CA LEU A 418 -2.97 23.11 0.35
C LEU A 418 -2.31 24.45 0.70
N GLU A 419 -3.02 25.56 0.56
CA GLU A 419 -2.57 26.89 1.03
C GLU A 419 -2.38 26.90 2.54
N GLY A 420 -3.32 26.27 3.29
CA GLY A 420 -3.20 26.11 4.74
C GLY A 420 -1.96 25.29 5.13
N LEU A 421 -1.64 24.23 4.37
CA LEU A 421 -0.42 23.45 4.57
C LEU A 421 0.84 24.25 4.20
N ASP A 422 0.78 25.09 3.15
CA ASP A 422 1.89 25.98 2.81
C ASP A 422 2.15 27.02 3.91
N LYS A 423 1.10 27.64 4.48
CA LYS A 423 1.24 28.55 5.63
C LYS A 423 1.94 27.85 6.81
N TYR A 424 1.52 26.63 7.13
CA TYR A 424 2.17 25.85 8.20
C TYR A 424 3.61 25.52 7.89
N LEU A 425 3.92 25.13 6.65
CA LEU A 425 5.29 24.85 6.21
C LEU A 425 6.17 26.10 6.32
N GLN A 426 5.70 27.25 5.83
CA GLN A 426 6.45 28.52 5.89
C GLN A 426 6.67 28.99 7.35
N TYR A 427 5.67 28.80 8.23
CA TYR A 427 5.84 29.00 9.65
C TYR A 427 7.00 28.14 10.20
N ARG A 428 7.04 26.85 9.90
CA ARG A 428 8.15 25.98 10.33
C ARG A 428 9.49 26.39 9.74
N CYS A 429 9.53 26.84 8.49
CA CYS A 429 10.73 27.37 7.86
C CYS A 429 11.25 28.65 8.58
N SER A 430 10.37 29.53 9.04
CA SER A 430 10.76 30.74 9.77
C SER A 430 11.40 30.44 11.13
N GLN A 431 11.04 29.30 11.75
CA GLN A 431 11.59 28.88 13.05
C GLN A 431 12.96 28.21 12.96
N ILE A 432 13.55 28.05 11.78
CA ILE A 432 14.89 27.49 11.64
C ILE A 432 15.89 28.43 12.31
N SER A 433 16.74 27.86 13.19
CA SER A 433 17.91 28.53 13.78
C SER A 433 19.12 27.62 13.68
N LEU A 434 20.22 28.15 13.20
CA LEU A 434 21.49 27.45 13.08
C LEU A 434 22.46 27.81 14.25
N GLY A 435 22.03 28.69 15.14
CA GLY A 435 22.86 29.13 16.29
C GLY A 435 23.27 27.96 17.20
N GLY A 436 24.58 27.86 17.51
CA GLY A 436 25.11 26.83 18.38
C GLY A 436 25.18 25.41 17.78
N LYS A 437 24.96 25.25 16.50
CA LYS A 437 25.00 23.93 15.81
C LYS A 437 26.40 23.58 15.36
N ALA A 438 26.89 22.40 15.73
CA ALA A 438 28.28 21.95 15.52
C ALA A 438 28.69 21.87 14.02
N GLY A 439 27.73 21.72 13.11
CA GLY A 439 28.00 21.56 11.67
C GLY A 439 28.21 22.87 10.90
N VAL A 440 28.14 24.04 11.54
CA VAL A 440 28.23 25.35 10.86
C VAL A 440 29.16 26.33 11.61
N ALA A 441 30.12 26.89 10.91
CA ALA A 441 31.02 27.89 11.50
C ALA A 441 30.22 29.12 11.97
N PRO A 442 30.48 29.63 13.21
CA PRO A 442 29.67 30.67 13.84
C PRO A 442 29.54 31.95 13.02
N ASP A 443 30.61 32.39 12.38
CA ASP A 443 30.68 33.56 11.53
C ASP A 443 29.79 33.50 10.28
N LYS A 444 29.51 32.32 9.76
CA LYS A 444 28.72 32.06 8.55
C LYS A 444 27.28 31.70 8.84
N GLN A 445 26.91 31.42 10.08
CA GLN A 445 25.56 30.95 10.45
C GLN A 445 24.45 31.88 9.98
N PRO A 446 24.48 33.22 10.21
CA PRO A 446 23.36 34.10 9.79
C PRO A 446 23.14 34.12 8.28
N GLN A 447 24.24 34.12 7.50
CA GLN A 447 24.14 34.14 6.03
C GLN A 447 23.60 32.81 5.46
N ILE A 448 24.07 31.69 6.02
CA ILE A 448 23.63 30.35 5.63
C ILE A 448 22.15 30.18 5.99
N GLU A 449 21.74 30.59 7.19
CA GLU A 449 20.35 30.55 7.63
C GLU A 449 19.43 31.38 6.73
N ALA A 450 19.81 32.61 6.41
CA ALA A 450 19.06 33.48 5.51
C ALA A 450 18.90 32.84 4.11
N ASN A 451 19.99 32.29 3.56
CA ASN A 451 19.97 31.60 2.28
C ASN A 451 19.09 30.36 2.29
N LEU A 452 19.17 29.52 3.36
CA LEU A 452 18.33 28.36 3.53
C LEU A 452 16.84 28.76 3.57
N LYS A 453 16.49 29.72 4.41
CA LYS A 453 15.10 30.26 4.51
C LYS A 453 14.62 30.80 3.15
N LYS A 454 15.47 31.51 2.40
CA LYS A 454 15.12 32.02 1.05
C LYS A 454 14.82 30.87 0.06
N GLN A 455 15.62 29.82 0.06
CA GLN A 455 15.39 28.65 -0.80
C GLN A 455 14.12 27.90 -0.41
N LEU A 456 13.87 27.73 0.89
CA LEU A 456 12.70 27.01 1.42
C LEU A 456 11.38 27.75 1.14
N LYS A 457 11.38 29.08 0.97
CA LYS A 457 10.21 29.86 0.53
C LYS A 457 9.65 29.40 -0.83
N GLN A 458 10.46 28.74 -1.65
CA GLN A 458 10.02 28.24 -2.95
C GLN A 458 9.32 26.87 -2.88
N VAL A 459 9.44 26.16 -1.76
CA VAL A 459 8.81 24.86 -1.53
C VAL A 459 7.33 25.06 -1.19
N SER A 460 6.43 24.46 -1.97
CA SER A 460 4.99 24.70 -1.82
C SER A 460 4.18 23.51 -2.30
N PHE A 461 3.16 23.14 -1.53
CA PHE A 461 2.15 22.13 -1.88
C PHE A 461 1.31 22.60 -3.08
N VAL A 462 0.92 23.88 -3.10
CA VAL A 462 0.13 24.47 -4.20
C VAL A 462 0.92 24.40 -5.51
N LYS A 463 2.20 24.77 -5.51
CA LYS A 463 3.05 24.68 -6.71
C LYS A 463 3.21 23.25 -7.20
N GLY A 464 3.43 22.31 -6.31
CA GLY A 464 3.58 20.89 -6.68
C GLY A 464 2.28 20.29 -7.19
N PHE A 465 1.13 20.69 -6.64
CA PHE A 465 -0.19 20.28 -7.11
C PHE A 465 -0.49 20.84 -8.52
N ALA A 466 -0.20 22.11 -8.75
CA ALA A 466 -0.40 22.77 -10.06
C ALA A 466 0.54 22.26 -11.18
N THR A 467 1.62 21.55 -10.82
CA THR A 467 2.61 21.05 -11.80
C THR A 467 2.72 19.51 -11.79
N PRO A 468 1.68 18.76 -12.20
CA PRO A 468 1.65 17.30 -12.11
C PRO A 468 2.74 16.60 -12.94
N HIS A 469 3.21 17.25 -14.00
CA HIS A 469 4.25 16.70 -14.88
C HIS A 469 5.67 16.89 -14.34
N LYS A 470 5.89 17.91 -13.49
CA LYS A 470 7.19 18.16 -12.86
C LYS A 470 7.41 17.17 -11.72
N ARG A 471 8.47 16.36 -11.83
CA ARG A 471 8.77 15.31 -10.87
C ARG A 471 10.09 15.54 -10.19
N TYR A 472 10.09 15.46 -8.88
CA TYR A 472 11.32 15.52 -8.10
C TYR A 472 12.02 14.16 -8.14
N LYS A 473 13.33 14.17 -8.34
CA LYS A 473 14.16 12.96 -8.36
C LYS A 473 14.84 12.81 -7.00
N VAL A 474 14.49 11.75 -6.27
CA VAL A 474 15.12 11.40 -4.98
C VAL A 474 15.76 10.02 -5.07
N LYS A 475 16.94 9.83 -4.51
CA LYS A 475 17.62 8.52 -4.47
C LYS A 475 16.85 7.54 -3.57
N LYS A 476 16.79 6.24 -3.96
CA LYS A 476 16.03 5.20 -3.22
C LYS A 476 16.39 5.14 -1.73
N ASN A 477 17.69 5.13 -1.40
CA ASN A 477 18.13 5.05 -0.01
C ASN A 477 17.68 6.27 0.79
N ARG A 478 17.73 7.46 0.19
CA ARG A 478 17.30 8.70 0.85
C ARG A 478 15.78 8.72 1.05
N LEU A 479 15.00 8.26 0.06
CA LEU A 479 13.56 8.11 0.21
C LEU A 479 13.19 7.14 1.35
N GLN A 480 13.94 6.06 1.52
CA GLN A 480 13.74 5.12 2.62
C GLN A 480 14.04 5.78 3.98
N MET A 481 15.15 6.48 4.10
CA MET A 481 15.52 7.23 5.32
C MET A 481 14.46 8.29 5.69
N ILE A 482 13.97 9.04 4.70
CA ILE A 482 12.89 10.02 4.90
C ILE A 482 11.62 9.34 5.42
N LYS A 483 11.21 8.22 4.83
CA LYS A 483 10.01 7.49 5.28
C LYS A 483 10.16 6.96 6.71
N GLN A 484 11.34 6.49 7.08
CA GLN A 484 11.63 6.02 8.45
C GLN A 484 11.53 7.14 9.47
N SER A 485 11.95 8.37 9.12
CA SER A 485 11.85 9.52 10.02
C SER A 485 10.41 10.00 10.26
N TRP A 486 9.44 9.56 9.46
CA TRP A 486 8.03 9.92 9.61
C TRP A 486 7.19 8.88 10.40
N VAL A 487 7.75 7.74 10.71
CA VAL A 487 7.16 6.72 11.58
C VAL A 487 7.38 7.10 13.04
#